data_62f2a64f7e4236e6672cfdf314b4873f
#
_entry.id   62f2a64f7e4236e6672cfdf314b4873f
#
_cell.length_a   1.000
_cell.length_b   1.000
_cell.length_c   1.000
_cell.angle_alpha   90.00
_cell.angle_beta   90.00
_cell.angle_gamma   90.00
#
_symmetry.space_group_name_H-M   'P 1'
#
loop_
_entity.id
_entity.type
_entity.pdbx_description
1 polymer ?
#
loop_
_entity_poly.entity_id
_entity_poly.type
_entity_poly.pdbx_seq_one_letter_code
_entity_poly.pdbx_strand_id
1 'polypeptide(L)'
;MWRWGRARGRTRSEAGAEGRFVAVPPGTRRMRCRRESVSLRVHLIGPGGAGKTTAGALVAARLNWRFVDVDQCFLATHGNIAEFIRDRGYAEYASHNVGLYEQLERDMSVPTICAVSSGFMLYPDDVAPTYPALRRGIEADGFTALLLPSFDLERCAKVIVGRQMSRPYLNANEADEMRKIRDRFPAFMRLNCKRFESDGPPEQVAADIERFIVASMPSRIRSRAGGQSRCFGD
;
A
#
# COMPACT_ATOMS: atom_id res chain seq x y z
N MET A 1 26.63 32.55 21.18
CA MET A 1 26.63 33.72 22.10
C MET A 1 25.72 34.79 21.51
N TRP A 2 24.41 34.68 21.70
CA TRP A 2 23.45 35.74 21.41
C TRP A 2 22.43 35.83 22.54
N ARG A 3 22.31 37.04 23.10
CA ARG A 3 21.63 37.41 24.35
C ARG A 3 20.15 37.67 24.13
N TRP A 4 19.36 37.25 25.10
CA TRP A 4 17.94 37.59 25.30
C TRP A 4 17.82 39.08 25.71
N GLY A 5 16.82 39.77 25.08
CA GLY A 5 16.32 41.07 25.52
C GLY A 5 14.90 40.96 26.02
N ARG A 6 14.68 41.20 27.32
CA ARG A 6 13.34 41.38 27.95
C ARG A 6 12.88 42.83 27.74
N ALA A 7 11.62 43.00 27.44
CA ALA A 7 10.93 44.26 27.66
C ALA A 7 9.64 44.04 28.45
N ARG A 8 9.54 44.78 29.55
CA ARG A 8 8.39 44.86 30.49
C ARG A 8 7.49 46.05 30.11
N GLY A 9 6.18 45.95 30.45
CA GLY A 9 5.58 47.11 31.06
C GLY A 9 4.19 47.51 30.67
N ARG A 10 3.22 47.26 31.60
CA ARG A 10 2.13 48.14 32.06
C ARG A 10 0.95 48.41 31.12
N THR A 11 -0.26 48.53 31.54
CA THR A 11 -1.14 48.52 32.72
C THR A 11 -2.55 48.93 32.26
N ARG A 12 -3.59 48.33 32.89
CA ARG A 12 -4.93 48.81 33.23
C ARG A 12 -5.85 49.45 32.18
N SER A 13 -7.07 48.95 32.03
CA SER A 13 -8.26 49.52 32.71
C SER A 13 -9.51 48.65 32.56
N GLU A 14 -10.32 48.68 33.62
CA GLU A 14 -11.57 47.99 33.85
C GLU A 14 -12.72 48.57 33.00
N ALA A 15 -13.66 47.72 32.57
CA ALA A 15 -15.08 48.09 32.53
C ALA A 15 -15.92 46.81 32.40
N GLY A 16 -16.85 46.64 33.33
CA GLY A 16 -17.69 45.48 33.50
C GLY A 16 -18.80 45.35 32.45
N ALA A 17 -19.23 44.11 32.26
CA ALA A 17 -20.56 43.78 31.78
C ALA A 17 -20.94 42.41 32.37
N GLU A 18 -21.88 42.44 33.30
CA GLU A 18 -22.53 41.28 33.87
C GLU A 18 -23.34 40.57 32.78
N GLY A 19 -22.86 39.37 32.37
CA GLY A 19 -23.57 38.45 31.48
C GLY A 19 -23.96 37.20 32.25
N ARG A 20 -25.26 37.03 32.52
CA ARG A 20 -25.89 35.90 33.19
C ARG A 20 -25.36 34.56 32.63
N PHE A 21 -24.70 33.80 33.47
CA PHE A 21 -24.41 32.38 33.22
C PHE A 21 -25.71 31.58 33.33
N VAL A 22 -26.22 31.10 32.20
CA VAL A 22 -27.24 30.06 32.16
C VAL A 22 -26.49 28.73 32.30
N ALA A 23 -26.68 28.05 33.41
CA ALA A 23 -26.13 26.71 33.69
C ALA A 23 -26.76 25.72 32.70
N VAL A 24 -25.93 25.11 31.86
CA VAL A 24 -26.30 23.94 31.05
C VAL A 24 -26.21 22.70 31.93
N PRO A 25 -27.25 21.84 32.01
CA PRO A 25 -27.23 20.66 32.86
C PRO A 25 -26.17 19.65 32.41
N PRO A 26 -25.48 18.98 33.35
CA PRO A 26 -24.52 17.91 33.01
C PRO A 26 -25.29 16.64 32.65
N GLY A 27 -25.21 16.18 31.41
CA GLY A 27 -25.78 14.88 31.08
C GLY A 27 -26.27 14.72 29.67
N THR A 28 -25.36 14.79 28.68
CA THR A 28 -25.45 13.95 27.49
C THR A 28 -24.01 13.74 26.98
N ARG A 29 -23.38 12.76 27.57
CA ARG A 29 -22.16 12.17 27.01
C ARG A 29 -22.55 11.59 25.65
N ARG A 30 -22.51 12.38 24.59
CA ARG A 30 -22.55 11.86 23.21
C ARG A 30 -21.42 10.84 23.13
N MET A 31 -21.77 9.58 23.27
CA MET A 31 -20.94 8.48 22.79
C MET A 31 -20.66 8.79 21.32
N ARG A 32 -19.50 9.38 21.06
CA ARG A 32 -18.90 9.30 19.74
C ARG A 32 -18.66 7.79 19.55
N CYS A 33 -19.60 7.11 18.93
CA CYS A 33 -19.28 5.89 18.21
C CYS A 33 -18.11 6.29 17.30
N ARG A 34 -16.88 5.97 17.69
CA ARG A 34 -15.82 5.77 16.73
C ARG A 34 -16.34 4.65 15.83
N ARG A 35 -16.98 5.02 14.76
CA ARG A 35 -17.06 4.15 13.60
C ARG A 35 -15.60 3.96 13.22
N GLU A 36 -15.02 2.87 13.65
CA GLU A 36 -13.85 2.32 12.99
C GLU A 36 -14.29 2.14 11.55
N SER A 37 -13.97 3.13 10.71
CA SER A 37 -14.01 2.96 9.28
C SER A 37 -12.91 1.94 9.00
N VAL A 38 -13.28 0.67 8.91
CA VAL A 38 -12.37 -0.36 8.40
C VAL A 38 -12.00 0.10 7.01
N SER A 39 -10.83 0.72 6.90
CA SER A 39 -10.29 1.17 5.63
C SER A 39 -9.94 -0.10 4.85
N LEU A 40 -10.69 -0.38 3.79
CA LEU A 40 -10.45 -1.51 2.92
C LEU A 40 -9.08 -1.36 2.25
N ARG A 41 -8.21 -2.33 2.46
CA ARG A 41 -6.89 -2.41 1.84
C ARG A 41 -6.82 -3.64 0.95
N VAL A 42 -6.33 -3.47 -0.25
CA VAL A 42 -6.06 -4.57 -1.18
C VAL A 42 -4.56 -4.60 -1.44
N HIS A 43 -3.93 -5.70 -1.12
CA HIS A 43 -2.50 -5.88 -1.35
C HIS A 43 -2.26 -6.61 -2.66
N LEU A 44 -1.54 -5.98 -3.59
CA LEU A 44 -1.03 -6.63 -4.79
C LEU A 44 0.41 -7.06 -4.52
N ILE A 45 0.64 -8.36 -4.45
CA ILE A 45 1.94 -8.98 -4.18
C ILE A 45 2.46 -9.75 -5.40
N GLY A 46 3.74 -10.08 -5.42
CA GLY A 46 4.36 -10.83 -6.52
C GLY A 46 5.72 -10.26 -6.93
N PRO A 47 6.44 -10.94 -7.82
CA PRO A 47 7.78 -10.55 -8.24
C PRO A 47 7.83 -9.22 -9.01
N GLY A 48 9.02 -8.68 -9.20
CA GLY A 48 9.26 -7.58 -10.14
C GLY A 48 8.85 -8.00 -11.56
N GLY A 49 8.24 -7.09 -12.31
CA GLY A 49 7.75 -7.43 -13.66
C GLY A 49 6.40 -8.16 -13.70
N ALA A 50 5.79 -8.51 -12.56
CA ALA A 50 4.46 -9.15 -12.51
C ALA A 50 3.29 -8.22 -12.86
N GLY A 51 3.51 -6.93 -13.08
CA GLY A 51 2.44 -5.99 -13.49
C GLY A 51 1.66 -5.35 -12.33
N LYS A 52 2.10 -5.49 -11.07
CA LYS A 52 1.42 -4.92 -9.88
C LYS A 52 1.10 -3.43 -10.01
N THR A 53 2.11 -2.62 -10.39
CA THR A 53 1.95 -1.17 -10.55
C THR A 53 0.91 -0.82 -11.60
N THR A 54 0.97 -1.47 -12.77
CA THR A 54 0.06 -1.20 -13.89
C THR A 54 -1.37 -1.64 -13.57
N ALA A 55 -1.54 -2.89 -13.14
CA ALA A 55 -2.85 -3.41 -12.79
C ALA A 55 -3.44 -2.67 -11.57
N GLY A 56 -2.62 -2.36 -10.56
CA GLY A 56 -3.04 -1.65 -9.36
C GLY A 56 -3.57 -0.26 -9.64
N ALA A 57 -2.87 0.50 -10.48
CA ALA A 57 -3.32 1.84 -10.89
C ALA A 57 -4.67 1.77 -11.65
N LEU A 58 -4.83 0.80 -12.55
CA LEU A 58 -6.08 0.60 -13.28
C LEU A 58 -7.24 0.20 -12.36
N VAL A 59 -7.01 -0.75 -11.45
CA VAL A 59 -8.03 -1.16 -10.45
C VAL A 59 -8.44 0.02 -9.57
N ALA A 60 -7.47 0.78 -9.06
CA ALA A 60 -7.73 1.94 -8.22
C ALA A 60 -8.55 3.01 -8.96
N ALA A 61 -8.22 3.29 -10.24
CA ALA A 61 -8.97 4.22 -11.06
C ALA A 61 -10.43 3.75 -11.28
N ARG A 62 -10.65 2.46 -11.57
CA ARG A 62 -11.99 1.87 -11.77
C ARG A 62 -12.85 1.92 -10.51
N LEU A 63 -12.25 1.69 -9.33
CA LEU A 63 -12.94 1.71 -8.04
C LEU A 63 -13.03 3.12 -7.43
N ASN A 64 -12.37 4.11 -8.03
CA ASN A 64 -12.17 5.44 -7.45
C ASN A 64 -11.54 5.36 -6.05
N TRP A 65 -10.51 4.52 -5.90
CA TRP A 65 -9.75 4.30 -4.68
C TRP A 65 -8.36 4.91 -4.77
N ARG A 66 -7.72 5.09 -3.62
CA ARG A 66 -6.32 5.50 -3.55
C ARG A 66 -5.43 4.38 -4.11
N PHE A 67 -4.38 4.75 -4.85
CA PHE A 67 -3.30 3.85 -5.26
C PHE A 67 -2.02 4.20 -4.51
N VAL A 68 -1.34 3.18 -3.99
CA VAL A 68 -0.02 3.28 -3.35
C VAL A 68 0.88 2.23 -3.95
N ASP A 69 2.06 2.65 -4.43
CA ASP A 69 3.13 1.75 -4.86
C ASP A 69 4.32 1.94 -3.92
N VAL A 70 4.66 0.89 -3.17
CA VAL A 70 5.70 0.95 -2.14
C VAL A 70 7.08 1.22 -2.74
N ASP A 71 7.37 0.67 -3.94
CA ASP A 71 8.65 0.91 -4.63
C ASP A 71 8.76 2.38 -5.08
N GLN A 72 7.66 3.00 -5.54
CA GLN A 72 7.63 4.43 -5.88
C GLN A 72 7.78 5.31 -4.62
N CYS A 73 7.15 4.94 -3.52
CA CYS A 73 7.32 5.64 -2.25
C CYS A 73 8.76 5.53 -1.74
N PHE A 74 9.38 4.35 -1.88
CA PHE A 74 10.80 4.16 -1.52
C PHE A 74 11.71 5.05 -2.39
N LEU A 75 11.48 5.08 -3.70
CA LEU A 75 12.21 5.94 -4.63
C LEU A 75 12.11 7.42 -4.23
N ALA A 76 10.92 7.87 -3.84
CA ALA A 76 10.69 9.26 -3.44
C ALA A 76 11.36 9.65 -2.11
N THR A 77 11.51 8.69 -1.19
CA THR A 77 12.01 8.96 0.18
C THR A 77 13.49 8.63 0.36
N HIS A 78 13.98 7.59 -0.32
CA HIS A 78 15.33 7.03 -0.13
C HIS A 78 16.18 7.06 -1.42
N GLY A 79 15.61 7.43 -2.55
CA GLY A 79 16.29 7.40 -3.84
C GLY A 79 16.24 6.04 -4.54
N ASN A 80 17.15 5.86 -5.51
CA ASN A 80 17.16 4.68 -6.36
C ASN A 80 17.39 3.39 -5.56
N ILE A 81 16.48 2.41 -5.69
CA ILE A 81 16.53 1.14 -4.96
C ILE A 81 17.79 0.34 -5.27
N ALA A 82 18.23 0.29 -6.54
CA ALA A 82 19.42 -0.46 -6.92
C ALA A 82 20.69 0.16 -6.35
N GLU A 83 20.77 1.49 -6.33
CA GLU A 83 21.86 2.23 -5.70
C GLU A 83 21.87 2.04 -4.20
N PHE A 84 20.71 2.13 -3.55
CA PHE A 84 20.56 1.89 -2.13
C PHE A 84 21.04 0.48 -1.73
N ILE A 85 20.62 -0.55 -2.48
CA ILE A 85 21.03 -1.93 -2.24
C ILE A 85 22.53 -2.10 -2.48
N ARG A 86 23.10 -1.51 -3.51
CA ARG A 86 24.55 -1.56 -3.78
C ARG A 86 25.36 -0.94 -2.65
N ASP A 87 24.92 0.19 -2.13
CA ASP A 87 25.67 0.99 -1.17
C ASP A 87 25.48 0.52 0.28
N ARG A 88 24.32 -0.03 0.61
CA ARG A 88 23.94 -0.42 1.98
C ARG A 88 23.59 -1.89 2.17
N GLY A 89 23.41 -2.62 1.07
CA GLY A 89 23.04 -4.03 1.10
C GLY A 89 21.54 -4.29 1.13
N TYR A 90 21.18 -5.52 0.76
CA TYR A 90 19.78 -5.93 0.62
C TYR A 90 19.03 -6.00 1.96
N ALA A 91 19.72 -6.38 3.06
CA ALA A 91 19.11 -6.48 4.38
C ALA A 91 18.67 -5.10 4.90
N GLU A 92 19.50 -4.08 4.72
CA GLU A 92 19.14 -2.71 5.11
C GLU A 92 18.01 -2.16 4.24
N TYR A 93 18.05 -2.40 2.93
CA TYR A 93 16.92 -2.07 2.05
C TYR A 93 15.62 -2.73 2.55
N ALA A 94 15.63 -4.02 2.86
CA ALA A 94 14.46 -4.75 3.30
C ALA A 94 13.90 -4.19 4.63
N SER A 95 14.77 -3.85 5.58
CA SER A 95 14.39 -3.23 6.84
C SER A 95 13.75 -1.85 6.64
N HIS A 96 14.36 -1.00 5.81
CA HIS A 96 13.79 0.31 5.46
C HIS A 96 12.46 0.18 4.73
N ASN A 97 12.31 -0.83 3.86
CA ASN A 97 11.09 -1.08 3.11
C ASN A 97 9.93 -1.53 4.04
N VAL A 98 10.23 -2.34 5.07
CA VAL A 98 9.25 -2.69 6.11
C VAL A 98 8.80 -1.45 6.88
N GLY A 99 9.73 -0.64 7.37
CA GLY A 99 9.41 0.59 8.09
C GLY A 99 8.60 1.61 7.25
N LEU A 100 8.92 1.73 5.96
CA LEU A 100 8.16 2.56 5.03
C LEU A 100 6.73 2.02 4.85
N TYR A 101 6.57 0.70 4.66
CA TYR A 101 5.24 0.11 4.55
C TYR A 101 4.39 0.37 5.80
N GLU A 102 4.95 0.23 7.00
CA GLU A 102 4.25 0.51 8.26
C GLU A 102 3.80 1.98 8.37
N GLN A 103 4.62 2.92 7.87
CA GLN A 103 4.22 4.33 7.79
C GLN A 103 3.05 4.53 6.83
N LEU A 104 3.17 3.99 5.62
CA LEU A 104 2.12 4.06 4.60
C LEU A 104 0.82 3.41 5.10
N GLU A 105 0.90 2.29 5.81
CA GLU A 105 -0.26 1.58 6.36
C GLU A 105 -1.04 2.44 7.37
N ARG A 106 -0.35 3.18 8.24
CA ARG A 106 -0.98 4.14 9.17
C ARG A 106 -1.73 5.25 8.46
N ASP A 107 -1.24 5.65 7.28
CA ASP A 107 -1.83 6.73 6.47
C ASP A 107 -2.95 6.25 5.53
N MET A 108 -3.19 4.93 5.43
CA MET A 108 -4.25 4.35 4.62
C MET A 108 -5.60 4.42 5.33
N SER A 109 -6.15 5.64 5.47
CA SER A 109 -7.45 5.91 6.11
C SER A 109 -8.65 5.78 5.17
N VAL A 110 -8.42 5.63 3.87
CA VAL A 110 -9.42 5.46 2.81
C VAL A 110 -9.19 4.15 2.06
N PRO A 111 -10.19 3.62 1.33
CA PRO A 111 -10.00 2.42 0.51
C PRO A 111 -8.79 2.57 -0.42
N THR A 112 -7.87 1.61 -0.35
CA THR A 112 -6.55 1.72 -1.00
C THR A 112 -6.15 0.42 -1.68
N ILE A 113 -5.66 0.52 -2.92
CA ILE A 113 -4.91 -0.54 -3.61
C ILE A 113 -3.43 -0.30 -3.34
N CYS A 114 -2.76 -1.26 -2.72
CA CYS A 114 -1.34 -1.18 -2.37
C CYS A 114 -0.53 -2.20 -3.17
N ALA A 115 0.30 -1.73 -4.11
CA ALA A 115 1.31 -2.56 -4.76
C ALA A 115 2.52 -2.69 -3.84
N VAL A 116 2.72 -3.87 -3.28
CA VAL A 116 3.81 -4.16 -2.34
C VAL A 116 5.09 -4.48 -3.10
N SER A 117 6.24 -4.11 -2.53
CA SER A 117 7.56 -4.35 -3.14
C SER A 117 7.80 -5.82 -3.48
N SER A 118 8.53 -6.08 -4.55
CA SER A 118 8.67 -7.42 -5.14
C SER A 118 9.26 -8.49 -4.23
N GLY A 119 10.06 -8.10 -3.24
CA GLY A 119 10.67 -9.00 -2.24
C GLY A 119 9.92 -9.06 -0.92
N PHE A 120 8.95 -8.20 -0.69
CA PHE A 120 8.37 -7.93 0.62
C PHE A 120 7.85 -9.19 1.33
N MET A 121 7.14 -10.06 0.62
CA MET A 121 6.59 -11.29 1.21
C MET A 121 7.63 -12.39 1.46
N LEU A 122 8.89 -12.17 1.08
CA LEU A 122 9.96 -13.16 1.10
C LEU A 122 11.20 -12.69 1.87
N TYR A 123 11.11 -11.59 2.62
CA TYR A 123 12.22 -11.18 3.49
C TYR A 123 12.42 -12.19 4.62
N PRO A 124 13.62 -12.29 5.17
CA PRO A 124 13.88 -13.06 6.39
C PRO A 124 13.04 -12.56 7.56
N ASP A 125 12.64 -13.46 8.47
CA ASP A 125 11.77 -13.11 9.60
C ASP A 125 12.44 -12.15 10.60
N ASP A 126 13.76 -12.07 10.62
CA ASP A 126 14.57 -11.20 11.47
C ASP A 126 14.85 -9.82 10.87
N VAL A 127 14.33 -9.51 9.67
CA VAL A 127 14.53 -8.21 8.99
C VAL A 127 14.02 -7.02 9.81
N ALA A 128 12.93 -7.22 10.55
CA ALA A 128 12.38 -6.27 11.53
C ALA A 128 11.52 -7.03 12.54
N PRO A 129 11.45 -6.60 13.82
CA PRO A 129 10.66 -7.29 14.86
C PRO A 129 9.18 -7.45 14.52
N THR A 130 8.61 -6.49 13.80
CA THR A 130 7.19 -6.46 13.41
C THR A 130 6.89 -7.26 12.14
N TYR A 131 7.91 -7.52 11.32
CA TYR A 131 7.73 -8.09 9.99
C TYR A 131 7.02 -9.46 9.95
N PRO A 132 7.31 -10.45 10.84
CA PRO A 132 6.63 -11.73 10.79
C PRO A 132 5.12 -11.62 11.00
N ALA A 133 4.68 -10.72 11.88
CA ALA A 133 3.25 -10.46 12.11
C ALA A 133 2.62 -9.74 10.93
N LEU A 134 3.30 -8.75 10.38
CA LEU A 134 2.88 -7.97 9.22
C LEU A 134 2.72 -8.86 7.98
N ARG A 135 3.72 -9.70 7.67
CA ARG A 135 3.67 -10.65 6.57
C ARG A 135 2.47 -11.60 6.67
N ARG A 136 2.28 -12.20 7.86
CA ARG A 136 1.10 -13.07 8.11
C ARG A 136 -0.21 -12.32 7.97
N GLY A 137 -0.27 -11.07 8.43
CA GLY A 137 -1.45 -10.22 8.28
C GLY A 137 -1.81 -9.98 6.82
N ILE A 138 -0.83 -9.61 5.99
CA ILE A 138 -1.02 -9.43 4.55
C ILE A 138 -1.43 -10.74 3.87
N GLU A 139 -0.79 -11.86 4.21
CA GLU A 139 -1.12 -13.16 3.61
C GLU A 139 -2.53 -13.63 3.97
N ALA A 140 -2.96 -13.41 5.22
CA ALA A 140 -4.27 -13.82 5.71
C ALA A 140 -5.40 -12.87 5.31
N ASP A 141 -5.08 -11.68 4.77
CA ASP A 141 -6.08 -10.71 4.32
C ASP A 141 -6.83 -11.25 3.09
N GLY A 142 -8.14 -11.37 3.22
CA GLY A 142 -9.02 -11.86 2.15
C GLY A 142 -9.00 -11.00 0.87
N PHE A 143 -8.35 -9.85 0.89
CA PHE A 143 -8.16 -8.95 -0.26
C PHE A 143 -6.73 -8.97 -0.81
N THR A 144 -5.87 -9.89 -0.38
CA THR A 144 -4.54 -10.03 -0.96
C THR A 144 -4.59 -10.81 -2.27
N ALA A 145 -3.98 -10.25 -3.30
CA ALA A 145 -3.91 -10.77 -4.66
C ALA A 145 -2.45 -10.96 -5.10
N LEU A 146 -2.06 -12.20 -5.37
CA LEU A 146 -0.77 -12.55 -5.96
C LEU A 146 -0.86 -12.46 -7.48
N LEU A 147 -0.01 -11.63 -8.08
CA LEU A 147 0.13 -11.52 -9.53
C LEU A 147 1.39 -12.28 -9.98
N LEU A 148 1.21 -13.19 -10.91
CA LEU A 148 2.28 -13.89 -11.62
C LEU A 148 1.92 -13.90 -13.12
N PRO A 149 2.87 -13.68 -14.05
CA PRO A 149 2.58 -13.83 -15.47
C PRO A 149 1.98 -15.18 -15.85
N SER A 150 2.48 -16.26 -15.22
CA SER A 150 1.95 -17.60 -15.34
C SER A 150 2.17 -18.39 -14.05
N PHE A 151 1.36 -19.44 -13.84
CA PHE A 151 1.55 -20.41 -12.75
C PHE A 151 2.49 -21.55 -13.15
N ASP A 152 2.97 -21.57 -14.40
CA ASP A 152 4.10 -22.37 -14.83
C ASP A 152 5.40 -21.59 -14.61
N LEU A 153 6.39 -22.23 -13.97
CA LEU A 153 7.64 -21.59 -13.58
C LEU A 153 8.41 -21.04 -14.79
N GLU A 154 8.59 -21.85 -15.82
CA GLU A 154 9.46 -21.48 -16.96
C GLU A 154 8.82 -20.37 -17.79
N ARG A 155 7.51 -20.45 -18.02
CA ARG A 155 6.75 -19.38 -18.68
C ARG A 155 6.77 -18.10 -17.85
N CYS A 156 6.54 -18.21 -16.54
CA CYS A 156 6.58 -17.07 -15.62
C CYS A 156 7.95 -16.39 -15.64
N ALA A 157 9.03 -17.18 -15.51
CA ALA A 157 10.41 -16.69 -15.51
C ALA A 157 10.75 -15.97 -16.84
N LYS A 158 10.43 -16.60 -17.96
CA LYS A 158 10.67 -16.01 -19.29
C LYS A 158 9.99 -14.65 -19.46
N VAL A 159 8.71 -14.53 -19.07
CA VAL A 159 7.97 -13.27 -19.20
C VAL A 159 8.53 -12.20 -18.26
N ILE A 160 8.85 -12.56 -17.01
CA ILE A 160 9.41 -11.62 -16.03
C ILE A 160 10.76 -11.09 -16.52
N VAL A 161 11.65 -11.99 -16.93
CA VAL A 161 12.97 -11.61 -17.43
C VAL A 161 12.83 -10.69 -18.63
N GLY A 162 12.02 -11.03 -19.62
CA GLY A 162 11.76 -10.14 -20.77
C GLY A 162 11.29 -8.74 -20.36
N ARG A 163 10.35 -8.66 -19.40
CA ARG A 163 9.85 -7.38 -18.87
C ARG A 163 10.91 -6.62 -18.08
N GLN A 164 11.78 -7.30 -17.33
CA GLN A 164 12.87 -6.65 -16.57
C GLN A 164 13.97 -6.15 -17.49
N MET A 165 14.37 -6.94 -18.49
CA MET A 165 15.38 -6.56 -19.47
C MET A 165 14.94 -5.38 -20.36
N SER A 166 13.64 -5.17 -20.56
CA SER A 166 13.11 -4.01 -21.28
C SER A 166 13.15 -2.69 -20.47
N ARG A 167 13.59 -2.72 -19.19
CA ARG A 167 13.69 -1.55 -18.32
C ARG A 167 15.13 -1.05 -18.23
N PRO A 168 15.54 -0.03 -18.99
CA PRO A 168 16.95 0.38 -19.10
C PRO A 168 17.56 0.87 -17.77
N TYR A 169 16.74 1.30 -16.81
CA TYR A 169 17.20 1.82 -15.53
C TYR A 169 17.57 0.73 -14.50
N LEU A 170 17.30 -0.55 -14.79
CA LEU A 170 17.53 -1.62 -13.82
C LEU A 170 18.95 -2.23 -13.90
N ASN A 171 19.70 -1.99 -14.97
CA ASN A 171 21.00 -2.67 -15.22
C ASN A 171 20.91 -4.19 -14.94
N ALA A 172 19.77 -4.80 -15.31
CA ALA A 172 19.48 -6.19 -14.97
C ALA A 172 20.31 -7.14 -15.82
N ASN A 173 20.84 -8.20 -15.20
CA ASN A 173 21.44 -9.33 -15.89
C ASN A 173 20.40 -10.43 -16.07
N GLU A 174 20.25 -10.95 -17.29
CA GLU A 174 19.24 -11.96 -17.61
C GLU A 174 19.37 -13.22 -16.76
N ALA A 175 20.61 -13.75 -16.59
CA ALA A 175 20.87 -14.96 -15.82
C ALA A 175 20.53 -14.74 -14.32
N ASP A 176 20.81 -13.57 -13.78
CA ASP A 176 20.51 -13.23 -12.40
C ASP A 176 19.01 -13.07 -12.16
N GLU A 177 18.28 -12.43 -13.08
CA GLU A 177 16.82 -12.32 -12.98
C GLU A 177 16.15 -13.70 -13.14
N MET A 178 16.64 -14.55 -14.06
CA MET A 178 16.16 -15.90 -14.23
C MET A 178 16.36 -16.74 -12.95
N ARG A 179 17.56 -16.68 -12.36
CA ARG A 179 17.84 -17.35 -11.09
C ARG A 179 16.94 -16.83 -9.97
N LYS A 180 16.85 -15.53 -9.81
CA LYS A 180 16.03 -14.87 -8.78
C LYS A 180 14.56 -15.31 -8.85
N ILE A 181 13.98 -15.39 -10.03
CA ILE A 181 12.58 -15.80 -10.14
C ILE A 181 12.41 -17.30 -9.87
N ARG A 182 13.32 -18.16 -10.36
CA ARG A 182 13.29 -19.60 -10.09
C ARG A 182 13.39 -19.91 -8.59
N ASP A 183 14.25 -19.20 -7.88
CA ASP A 183 14.44 -19.37 -6.42
C ASP A 183 13.19 -18.92 -5.63
N ARG A 184 12.54 -17.83 -6.07
CA ARG A 184 11.40 -17.20 -5.36
C ARG A 184 10.05 -17.78 -5.73
N PHE A 185 9.88 -18.31 -6.92
CA PHE A 185 8.60 -18.79 -7.44
C PHE A 185 7.92 -19.83 -6.53
N PRO A 186 8.63 -20.87 -6.02
CA PRO A 186 8.00 -21.84 -5.12
C PRO A 186 7.47 -21.19 -3.82
N ALA A 187 8.14 -20.15 -3.33
CA ALA A 187 7.69 -19.42 -2.14
C ALA A 187 6.43 -18.60 -2.42
N PHE A 188 6.35 -17.91 -3.57
CA PHE A 188 5.13 -17.24 -3.99
C PHE A 188 3.96 -18.22 -4.16
N MET A 189 4.21 -19.39 -4.76
CA MET A 189 3.18 -20.41 -4.95
C MET A 189 2.69 -21.06 -3.65
N ARG A 190 3.41 -20.93 -2.54
CA ARG A 190 2.96 -21.39 -1.22
C ARG A 190 2.09 -20.40 -0.46
N LEU A 191 2.06 -19.12 -0.88
CA LEU A 191 1.23 -18.11 -0.21
C LEU A 191 -0.25 -18.45 -0.33
N ASN A 192 -0.96 -18.36 0.79
CA ASN A 192 -2.39 -18.67 0.87
C ASN A 192 -3.23 -17.42 0.55
N CYS A 193 -3.24 -17.00 -0.72
CA CYS A 193 -3.99 -15.85 -1.19
C CYS A 193 -4.55 -16.07 -2.59
N LYS A 194 -5.43 -15.18 -3.06
CA LYS A 194 -5.97 -15.24 -4.42
C LYS A 194 -4.88 -15.01 -5.45
N ARG A 195 -4.81 -15.84 -6.48
CA ARG A 195 -3.81 -15.76 -7.56
C ARG A 195 -4.43 -15.28 -8.85
N PHE A 196 -3.68 -14.46 -9.60
CA PHE A 196 -4.06 -13.93 -10.90
C PHE A 196 -2.90 -14.11 -11.88
N GLU A 197 -3.21 -14.67 -13.07
CA GLU A 197 -2.26 -14.61 -14.18
C GLU A 197 -2.26 -13.20 -14.77
N SER A 198 -1.06 -12.66 -15.03
CA SER A 198 -0.85 -11.27 -15.44
C SER A 198 -0.09 -11.11 -16.75
N ASP A 199 -0.10 -12.15 -17.58
CA ASP A 199 0.51 -12.11 -18.94
C ASP A 199 -0.45 -11.54 -20.00
N GLY A 200 -1.74 -11.44 -19.69
CA GLY A 200 -2.75 -10.84 -20.57
C GLY A 200 -2.74 -9.31 -20.58
N PRO A 201 -3.67 -8.69 -21.35
CA PRO A 201 -3.84 -7.24 -21.39
C PRO A 201 -4.05 -6.67 -19.97
N PRO A 202 -3.37 -5.58 -19.60
CA PRO A 202 -3.47 -4.99 -18.26
C PRO A 202 -4.90 -4.65 -17.84
N GLU A 203 -5.74 -4.23 -18.77
CA GLU A 203 -7.15 -3.89 -18.56
C GLU A 203 -7.98 -5.12 -18.15
N GLN A 204 -7.68 -6.29 -18.75
CA GLN A 204 -8.34 -7.54 -18.40
C GLN A 204 -7.90 -8.03 -17.03
N VAL A 205 -6.61 -7.98 -16.73
CA VAL A 205 -6.06 -8.31 -15.41
C VAL A 205 -6.69 -7.42 -14.33
N ALA A 206 -6.79 -6.12 -14.60
CA ALA A 206 -7.44 -5.18 -13.69
C ALA A 206 -8.93 -5.49 -13.50
N ALA A 207 -9.66 -5.86 -14.56
CA ALA A 207 -11.08 -6.25 -14.47
C ALA A 207 -11.29 -7.50 -13.63
N ASP A 208 -10.38 -8.48 -13.74
CA ASP A 208 -10.45 -9.72 -12.95
C ASP A 208 -10.20 -9.45 -11.46
N ILE A 209 -9.22 -8.62 -11.14
CA ILE A 209 -8.93 -8.19 -9.77
C ILE A 209 -10.10 -7.36 -9.21
N GLU A 210 -10.64 -6.43 -9.96
CA GLU A 210 -11.82 -5.64 -9.56
C GLU A 210 -13.01 -6.55 -9.23
N ARG A 211 -13.33 -7.52 -10.08
CA ARG A 211 -14.42 -8.48 -9.83
C ARG A 211 -14.20 -9.25 -8.53
N PHE A 212 -12.97 -9.71 -8.29
CA PHE A 212 -12.61 -10.37 -7.04
C PHE A 212 -12.84 -9.47 -5.83
N ILE A 213 -12.35 -8.23 -5.86
CA ILE A 213 -12.52 -7.28 -4.78
C ILE A 213 -14.01 -7.05 -4.49
N VAL A 214 -14.79 -6.73 -5.52
CA VAL A 214 -16.23 -6.45 -5.39
C VAL A 214 -16.99 -7.68 -4.87
N ALA A 215 -16.65 -8.89 -5.32
CA ALA A 215 -17.26 -10.12 -4.84
C ALA A 215 -16.94 -10.42 -3.37
N SER A 216 -15.72 -10.07 -2.93
CA SER A 216 -15.25 -10.29 -1.56
C SER A 216 -15.74 -9.23 -0.57
N MET A 217 -16.25 -8.10 -1.05
CA MET A 217 -16.76 -7.03 -0.17
C MET A 217 -18.01 -7.47 0.59
N PRO A 218 -18.14 -7.12 1.89
CA PRO A 218 -19.38 -7.24 2.63
C PRO A 218 -20.53 -6.49 1.94
N SER A 219 -21.73 -7.08 1.92
CA SER A 219 -22.91 -6.53 1.23
C SER A 219 -23.22 -5.07 1.59
N ARG A 220 -22.94 -4.66 2.83
CA ARG A 220 -23.14 -3.28 3.33
C ARG A 220 -22.21 -2.25 2.69
N ILE A 221 -21.09 -2.67 2.09
CA ILE A 221 -20.11 -1.77 1.44
C ILE A 221 -20.38 -1.73 -0.08
N ARG A 222 -20.84 -2.83 -0.67
CA ARG A 222 -21.16 -2.92 -2.10
C ARG A 222 -22.19 -1.89 -2.57
N SER A 223 -23.22 -1.64 -1.76
CA SER A 223 -24.30 -0.69 -2.10
C SER A 223 -23.85 0.77 -2.20
N ARG A 224 -22.71 1.14 -1.59
CA ARG A 224 -22.15 2.50 -1.67
C ARG A 224 -21.20 2.70 -2.86
N ALA A 225 -20.54 1.65 -3.32
CA ALA A 225 -19.66 1.69 -4.48
C ALA A 225 -20.43 1.73 -5.81
N GLY A 226 -21.63 1.14 -5.87
CA GLY A 226 -22.48 1.11 -7.06
C GLY A 226 -23.38 2.35 -7.26
N GLY A 227 -23.44 3.26 -6.31
CA GLY A 227 -24.39 4.39 -6.29
C GLY A 227 -23.94 5.66 -7.02
N GLN A 228 -22.69 5.78 -7.48
CA GLN A 228 -22.17 7.00 -8.09
C GLN A 228 -22.16 7.02 -9.63
N SER A 229 -22.67 5.98 -10.29
CA SER A 229 -22.71 5.93 -11.77
C SER A 229 -23.99 6.48 -12.41
N ARG A 230 -24.85 7.18 -11.67
CA ARG A 230 -26.08 7.76 -12.26
C ARG A 230 -26.28 9.21 -11.81
N CYS A 231 -25.47 10.12 -12.28
CA CYS A 231 -25.79 11.56 -12.34
C CYS A 231 -24.79 12.27 -13.29
N PHE A 232 -24.82 11.94 -14.58
CA PHE A 232 -24.44 12.82 -15.67
C PHE A 232 -25.30 12.42 -16.86
N GLY A 233 -26.45 13.04 -16.98
CA GLY A 233 -27.37 12.98 -18.09
C GLY A 233 -28.32 14.13 -17.96
N ASP A 234 -28.18 15.02 -18.88
CA ASP A 234 -28.95 16.15 -19.40
C ASP A 234 -28.31 17.51 -19.14
#